data_1259241ef6b55d027a51295ea4049a50
#
_entry.id   1259241ef6b55d027a51295ea4049a50
#
_cell.length_a   1.000
_cell.length_b   1.000
_cell.length_c   1.000
_cell.angle_alpha   90.00
_cell.angle_beta   90.00
_cell.angle_gamma   90.00
#
_symmetry.space_group_name_H-M   'P 1'
#
loop_
_entity.id
_entity.type
_entity.pdbx_description
1 polymer ?
#
loop_
_entity_poly.entity_id
_entity_poly.type
_entity_poly.pdbx_seq_one_letter_code
_entity_poly.pdbx_strand_id
1 'polypeptide(L)'
;MVTGVTQTNANSVKLNPKTTLQPLPAGDGADLLHSVANMSVIRKGGSSGEPLFRGLGGSRLSIQADDQFIYGGCSNRMDPPTAYIFPSAYDEVVVTKGPQTVTQGTGLVAGAVHFVRKEPEFDTQNTYLNGSVTLGGNKRRDAYFDAMAGGKYGYLRTSVSHNEAGNYKDGDGNRVHSSFERRNQMLQLGFTPTKNTLLTGTYERSRGEAAYADRMMDGSKFDRDAWNVRLVQRNITPWFTELELRYGQSKIDHVMDTYSMRYLSMMGNQVKKAMNPKRETNTGHLKATFDWPDINLQIGIDYMRDKHLARMEMKGEGYRHKPY
;
A
#
# COMPACT_ATOMS: atom_id res chain seq x y z
N MET A 1 -13.17 -23.56 9.86
CA MET A 1 -13.53 -22.69 8.70
C MET A 1 -12.33 -22.72 7.77
N VAL A 2 -12.49 -23.25 6.56
CA VAL A 2 -11.40 -23.25 5.57
C VAL A 2 -11.50 -21.89 4.85
N THR A 3 -10.61 -20.97 5.17
CA THR A 3 -10.48 -19.70 4.45
C THR A 3 -9.58 -19.95 3.24
N GLY A 4 -10.17 -20.05 2.08
CA GLY A 4 -9.45 -20.28 0.83
C GLY A 4 -9.22 -18.99 0.04
N VAL A 5 -8.10 -18.95 -0.66
CA VAL A 5 -7.86 -17.97 -1.72
C VAL A 5 -8.75 -18.33 -2.92
N THR A 6 -9.61 -17.44 -3.36
CA THR A 6 -10.44 -17.70 -4.54
C THR A 6 -9.63 -17.47 -5.80
N GLN A 7 -9.32 -18.54 -6.52
CA GLN A 7 -8.71 -18.44 -7.84
C GLN A 7 -9.82 -18.23 -8.87
N THR A 8 -9.95 -17.00 -9.36
CA THR A 8 -11.01 -16.61 -10.32
C THR A 8 -10.73 -17.13 -11.74
N ASN A 9 -9.44 -17.29 -12.08
CA ASN A 9 -8.96 -17.93 -13.30
C ASN A 9 -7.49 -18.33 -13.08
N ALA A 10 -6.88 -19.04 -14.04
CA ALA A 10 -5.47 -19.47 -13.91
C ALA A 10 -4.47 -18.32 -13.68
N ASN A 11 -4.81 -17.13 -14.13
CA ASN A 11 -3.95 -15.95 -14.17
C ASN A 11 -4.28 -14.89 -13.12
N SER A 12 -5.32 -15.06 -12.33
CA SER A 12 -5.76 -14.09 -11.33
C SER A 12 -6.17 -14.76 -10.03
N VAL A 13 -5.74 -14.17 -8.92
CA VAL A 13 -6.08 -14.58 -7.55
C VAL A 13 -6.72 -13.39 -6.86
N LYS A 14 -7.86 -13.60 -6.22
CA LYS A 14 -8.54 -12.62 -5.39
C LYS A 14 -8.47 -13.01 -3.93
N LEU A 15 -8.15 -12.05 -3.09
CA LEU A 15 -8.05 -12.19 -1.64
C LEU A 15 -8.98 -11.18 -0.97
N ASN A 16 -9.64 -11.61 0.11
CA ASN A 16 -10.26 -10.66 1.03
C ASN A 16 -9.26 -10.38 2.18
N PRO A 17 -8.66 -9.19 2.26
CA PRO A 17 -7.65 -8.89 3.28
C PRO A 17 -8.20 -8.77 4.69
N LYS A 18 -9.52 -8.70 4.85
CA LYS A 18 -10.22 -8.69 6.15
C LYS A 18 -10.50 -10.09 6.68
N THR A 19 -10.39 -11.11 5.82
CA THR A 19 -10.47 -12.50 6.22
C THR A 19 -9.09 -12.96 6.67
N THR A 20 -9.01 -13.47 7.89
CA THR A 20 -7.75 -13.95 8.46
C THR A 20 -7.32 -15.23 7.75
N LEU A 21 -6.32 -15.14 6.87
CA LEU A 21 -5.67 -16.28 6.20
C LEU A 21 -4.56 -16.89 7.08
N GLN A 22 -4.13 -16.18 8.09
CA GLN A 22 -3.12 -16.54 9.07
C GLN A 22 -3.69 -16.31 10.47
N PRO A 23 -3.07 -16.89 11.53
CA PRO A 23 -3.52 -16.69 12.91
C PRO A 23 -3.59 -15.22 13.34
N LEU A 24 -2.80 -14.35 12.71
CA LEU A 24 -2.77 -12.90 12.95
C LEU A 24 -3.13 -12.14 11.67
N PRO A 25 -3.82 -11.00 11.78
CA PRO A 25 -4.00 -10.09 10.65
C PRO A 25 -2.64 -9.68 10.06
N ALA A 26 -2.60 -9.53 8.73
CA ALA A 26 -1.39 -9.08 8.05
C ALA A 26 -1.02 -7.66 8.48
N GLY A 27 0.22 -7.46 8.93
CA GLY A 27 0.71 -6.17 9.42
C GLY A 27 1.08 -5.20 8.29
N ASP A 28 1.39 -5.71 7.11
CA ASP A 28 1.71 -4.94 5.91
C ASP A 28 1.28 -5.68 4.64
N GLY A 29 1.32 -4.99 3.49
CA GLY A 29 0.89 -5.58 2.22
C GLY A 29 1.69 -6.82 1.81
N ALA A 30 2.95 -6.94 2.20
CA ALA A 30 3.77 -8.10 1.87
C ALA A 30 3.40 -9.33 2.71
N ASP A 31 3.01 -9.15 3.97
CA ASP A 31 2.51 -10.25 4.81
C ASP A 31 1.31 -10.95 4.17
N LEU A 32 0.35 -10.17 3.68
CA LEU A 32 -0.81 -10.72 3.00
C LEU A 32 -0.39 -11.49 1.75
N LEU A 33 0.48 -10.91 0.93
CA LEU A 33 0.92 -11.48 -0.34
C LEU A 33 1.73 -12.77 -0.16
N HIS A 34 2.39 -12.96 0.97
CA HIS A 34 3.09 -14.20 1.28
C HIS A 34 2.16 -15.42 1.29
N SER A 35 0.86 -15.25 1.52
CA SER A 35 -0.13 -16.32 1.47
C SER A 35 -0.52 -16.76 0.04
N VAL A 36 -0.10 -16.02 -0.99
CA VAL A 36 -0.42 -16.30 -2.39
C VAL A 36 0.60 -17.26 -2.99
N ALA A 37 0.14 -18.30 -3.68
CA ALA A 37 1.02 -19.25 -4.34
C ALA A 37 1.94 -18.56 -5.36
N ASN A 38 3.21 -18.93 -5.34
CA ASN A 38 4.32 -18.36 -6.12
C ASN A 38 4.73 -16.93 -5.74
N MET A 39 4.15 -16.36 -4.67
CA MET A 39 4.65 -15.16 -4.05
C MET A 39 5.65 -15.51 -2.94
N SER A 40 6.68 -14.70 -2.83
CA SER A 40 7.64 -14.73 -1.72
C SER A 40 7.90 -13.31 -1.24
N VAL A 41 8.52 -13.17 -0.08
CA VAL A 41 8.76 -11.85 0.53
C VAL A 41 10.19 -11.78 1.05
N ILE A 42 10.91 -10.73 0.66
CA ILE A 42 12.17 -10.35 1.31
C ILE A 42 11.84 -9.35 2.40
N ARG A 43 11.91 -9.78 3.65
CA ARG A 43 11.64 -8.89 4.80
C ARG A 43 12.63 -7.74 4.88
N LYS A 44 12.10 -6.55 5.19
CA LYS A 44 12.84 -5.31 5.40
C LYS A 44 12.57 -4.80 6.82
N GLY A 45 12.98 -5.60 7.83
CA GLY A 45 12.62 -5.38 9.21
C GLY A 45 11.20 -5.83 9.57
N GLY A 46 10.72 -5.43 10.74
CA GLY A 46 9.45 -5.89 11.29
C GLY A 46 8.20 -5.30 10.66
N SER A 47 8.33 -4.20 9.92
CA SER A 47 7.19 -3.39 9.44
C SER A 47 7.00 -3.40 7.93
N SER A 48 7.86 -4.08 7.16
CA SER A 48 7.73 -4.10 5.70
C SER A 48 8.44 -5.29 5.06
N GLY A 49 8.05 -5.58 3.83
CA GLY A 49 8.69 -6.60 3.01
C GLY A 49 8.55 -6.30 1.52
N GLU A 50 9.54 -6.68 0.75
CA GLU A 50 9.52 -6.62 -0.71
C GLU A 50 8.82 -7.87 -1.25
N PRO A 51 7.67 -7.76 -1.91
CA PRO A 51 7.03 -8.90 -2.53
C PRO A 51 7.71 -9.27 -3.84
N LEU A 52 7.84 -10.56 -4.08
CA LEU A 52 8.32 -11.12 -5.33
C LEU A 52 7.30 -12.12 -5.87
N PHE A 53 7.07 -12.11 -7.15
CA PHE A 53 6.33 -13.15 -7.85
C PHE A 53 7.30 -13.98 -8.71
N ARG A 54 7.42 -15.27 -8.42
CA ARG A 54 8.39 -16.18 -9.07
C ARG A 54 9.82 -15.62 -9.07
N GLY A 55 10.24 -15.00 -7.96
CA GLY A 55 11.57 -14.38 -7.82
C GLY A 55 11.70 -12.98 -8.46
N LEU A 56 10.69 -12.49 -9.15
CA LEU A 56 10.70 -11.16 -9.78
C LEU A 56 10.00 -10.14 -8.87
N GLY A 57 10.71 -9.10 -8.50
CA GLY A 57 10.20 -8.01 -7.66
C GLY A 57 10.67 -6.64 -8.18
N GLY A 58 10.53 -5.63 -7.36
CA GLY A 58 10.91 -4.28 -7.73
C GLY A 58 9.99 -3.70 -8.79
N SER A 59 10.59 -3.05 -9.79
CA SER A 59 9.87 -2.45 -10.91
C SER A 59 9.24 -3.47 -11.87
N ARG A 60 9.48 -4.78 -11.65
CA ARG A 60 8.89 -5.85 -12.47
C ARG A 60 7.51 -6.30 -11.97
N LEU A 61 7.17 -5.99 -10.72
CA LEU A 61 5.88 -6.25 -10.09
C LEU A 61 5.19 -4.93 -9.79
N SER A 62 4.07 -4.66 -10.45
CA SER A 62 3.30 -3.43 -10.20
C SER A 62 2.53 -3.55 -8.88
N ILE A 63 2.62 -2.54 -8.03
CA ILE A 63 1.83 -2.44 -6.80
C ILE A 63 0.97 -1.18 -6.91
N GLN A 64 -0.34 -1.37 -6.79
CA GLN A 64 -1.31 -0.30 -6.91
C GLN A 64 -2.31 -0.34 -5.75
N ALA A 65 -2.77 0.82 -5.36
CA ALA A 65 -3.88 0.99 -4.42
C ALA A 65 -4.92 1.91 -5.06
N ASP A 66 -6.15 1.41 -5.22
CA ASP A 66 -7.23 2.09 -5.95
C ASP A 66 -6.75 2.65 -7.30
N ASP A 67 -6.05 1.80 -8.09
CA ASP A 67 -5.43 2.09 -9.39
C ASP A 67 -4.36 3.21 -9.40
N GLN A 68 -3.89 3.63 -8.22
CA GLN A 68 -2.73 4.49 -8.12
C GLN A 68 -1.46 3.66 -7.93
N PHE A 69 -0.44 3.94 -8.74
CA PHE A 69 0.87 3.33 -8.55
C PHE A 69 1.50 3.79 -7.25
N ILE A 70 1.98 2.84 -6.46
CA ILE A 70 2.73 3.11 -5.25
C ILE A 70 4.18 2.68 -5.46
N TYR A 71 5.08 3.58 -5.18
CA TYR A 71 6.52 3.34 -5.25
C TYR A 71 7.16 3.65 -3.89
N GLY A 72 8.28 2.99 -3.58
CA GLY A 72 9.13 3.40 -2.47
C GLY A 72 10.02 4.59 -2.83
N GLY A 73 10.51 5.30 -1.84
CA GLY A 73 11.45 6.42 -1.99
C GLY A 73 12.91 5.96 -2.14
N CYS A 74 13.29 4.86 -1.51
CA CYS A 74 14.67 4.40 -1.44
C CYS A 74 15.07 3.56 -2.66
N SER A 75 16.15 3.95 -3.36
CA SER A 75 16.71 3.18 -4.48
C SER A 75 17.14 1.76 -4.08
N ASN A 76 17.57 1.56 -2.82
CA ASN A 76 17.93 0.27 -2.25
C ASN A 76 16.71 -0.51 -1.72
N ARG A 77 15.48 -0.03 -1.99
CA ARG A 77 14.21 -0.68 -1.66
C ARG A 77 14.07 -1.01 -0.16
N MET A 78 14.50 -0.08 0.68
CA MET A 78 14.32 -0.20 2.13
C MET A 78 12.86 0.05 2.54
N ASP A 79 12.14 0.83 1.74
CA ASP A 79 10.73 1.14 1.83
C ASP A 79 9.99 0.63 0.58
N PRO A 80 9.80 -0.69 0.42
CA PRO A 80 9.02 -1.22 -0.69
C PRO A 80 7.59 -0.64 -0.66
N PRO A 81 6.86 -0.59 -1.78
CA PRO A 81 5.49 -0.04 -1.85
C PRO A 81 4.55 -0.57 -0.77
N THR A 82 4.67 -1.86 -0.45
CA THR A 82 3.90 -2.56 0.58
C THR A 82 4.13 -2.05 2.00
N ALA A 83 5.22 -1.33 2.21
CA ALA A 83 5.48 -0.65 3.49
C ALA A 83 4.45 0.45 3.81
N TYR A 84 3.78 1.00 2.79
CA TYR A 84 2.80 2.07 2.90
C TYR A 84 1.36 1.59 2.76
N ILE A 85 1.15 0.27 2.71
CA ILE A 85 -0.15 -0.36 2.54
C ILE A 85 -0.50 -1.14 3.80
N PHE A 86 -1.64 -0.80 4.41
CA PHE A 86 -2.27 -1.60 5.44
C PHE A 86 -3.41 -2.42 4.80
N PRO A 87 -3.27 -3.75 4.64
CA PRO A 87 -4.18 -4.54 3.82
C PRO A 87 -5.65 -4.47 4.24
N SER A 88 -5.92 -4.51 5.54
CA SER A 88 -7.30 -4.53 6.06
C SER A 88 -8.07 -3.22 5.82
N ALA A 89 -7.42 -2.14 5.35
CA ALA A 89 -8.08 -0.92 4.88
C ALA A 89 -8.70 -1.07 3.48
N TYR A 90 -8.51 -2.23 2.83
CA TYR A 90 -9.04 -2.55 1.49
C TYR A 90 -10.03 -3.70 1.57
N ASP A 91 -10.87 -3.86 0.56
CA ASP A 91 -11.91 -4.88 0.52
C ASP A 91 -11.52 -6.09 -0.31
N GLU A 92 -10.63 -5.89 -1.27
CA GLU A 92 -10.13 -6.94 -2.15
C GLU A 92 -8.67 -6.67 -2.52
N VAL A 93 -7.90 -7.75 -2.66
CA VAL A 93 -6.57 -7.70 -3.28
C VAL A 93 -6.57 -8.64 -4.47
N VAL A 94 -6.27 -8.10 -5.64
CA VAL A 94 -6.22 -8.83 -6.90
C VAL A 94 -4.76 -9.00 -7.30
N VAL A 95 -4.30 -10.24 -7.41
CA VAL A 95 -2.96 -10.57 -7.91
C VAL A 95 -3.11 -11.12 -9.33
N THR A 96 -2.65 -10.36 -10.31
CA THR A 96 -2.60 -10.77 -11.71
C THR A 96 -1.21 -11.29 -12.03
N LYS A 97 -1.15 -12.52 -12.54
CA LYS A 97 0.09 -13.27 -12.79
C LYS A 97 0.56 -13.05 -14.22
N GLY A 98 1.72 -12.44 -14.39
CA GLY A 98 2.31 -12.15 -15.70
C GLY A 98 1.64 -11.00 -16.46
N PRO A 99 2.06 -10.73 -17.70
CA PRO A 99 1.58 -9.63 -18.52
C PRO A 99 0.25 -10.01 -19.22
N GLN A 100 -0.83 -10.15 -18.45
CA GLN A 100 -2.11 -10.69 -18.93
C GLN A 100 -3.02 -9.65 -19.58
N THR A 101 -2.86 -8.37 -19.25
CA THR A 101 -3.76 -7.32 -19.71
C THR A 101 -3.08 -5.94 -19.67
N VAL A 102 -3.41 -5.10 -20.64
CA VAL A 102 -2.98 -3.69 -20.66
C VAL A 102 -3.83 -2.80 -19.74
N THR A 103 -4.99 -3.28 -19.29
CA THR A 103 -5.95 -2.49 -18.49
C THR A 103 -5.50 -2.30 -17.03
N GLN A 104 -4.44 -2.96 -16.60
CA GLN A 104 -3.89 -2.86 -15.26
C GLN A 104 -2.57 -2.06 -15.20
N GLY A 105 -2.36 -1.18 -16.17
CA GLY A 105 -1.19 -0.33 -16.26
C GLY A 105 -0.03 -0.94 -17.06
N THR A 106 1.08 -0.24 -17.08
CA THR A 106 2.30 -0.59 -17.81
C THR A 106 3.33 -1.29 -16.93
N GLY A 107 4.30 -1.98 -17.54
CA GLY A 107 5.44 -2.58 -16.81
C GLY A 107 5.16 -3.91 -16.11
N LEU A 108 4.14 -4.64 -16.52
CA LEU A 108 3.67 -5.91 -15.91
C LEU A 108 4.53 -7.12 -16.32
N VAL A 109 5.82 -7.10 -16.12
CA VAL A 109 6.69 -8.25 -16.49
C VAL A 109 6.39 -9.46 -15.61
N ALA A 110 6.30 -9.27 -14.30
CA ALA A 110 5.97 -10.32 -13.34
C ALA A 110 4.46 -10.41 -13.11
N GLY A 111 3.78 -9.28 -13.13
CA GLY A 111 2.35 -9.15 -12.85
C GLY A 111 2.01 -7.89 -12.11
N ALA A 112 0.80 -7.83 -11.57
CA ALA A 112 0.29 -6.71 -10.80
C ALA A 112 -0.39 -7.16 -9.51
N VAL A 113 -0.31 -6.32 -8.50
CA VAL A 113 -1.06 -6.45 -7.25
C VAL A 113 -1.88 -5.17 -7.06
N HIS A 114 -3.19 -5.32 -7.03
CA HIS A 114 -4.13 -4.24 -6.82
C HIS A 114 -4.81 -4.40 -5.47
N PHE A 115 -4.66 -3.40 -4.62
CA PHE A 115 -5.43 -3.23 -3.39
C PHE A 115 -6.63 -2.34 -3.71
N VAL A 116 -7.84 -2.88 -3.56
CA VAL A 116 -9.07 -2.25 -4.06
C VAL A 116 -10.05 -1.99 -2.93
N ARG A 117 -10.60 -0.77 -2.86
CA ARG A 117 -11.79 -0.44 -2.08
C ARG A 117 -13.00 -0.52 -2.99
N LYS A 118 -13.92 -1.43 -2.64
CA LYS A 118 -15.17 -1.59 -3.40
C LYS A 118 -16.12 -0.43 -3.13
N GLU A 119 -16.92 -0.11 -4.12
CA GLU A 119 -18.06 0.78 -3.92
C GLU A 119 -19.05 0.14 -2.96
N PRO A 120 -19.52 0.85 -1.95
CA PRO A 120 -20.52 0.31 -1.06
C PRO A 120 -21.89 0.22 -1.74
N GLU A 121 -22.59 -0.87 -1.50
CA GLU A 121 -23.98 -1.06 -1.89
C GLU A 121 -24.88 -0.83 -0.66
N PHE A 122 -25.75 0.18 -0.71
CA PHE A 122 -26.59 0.60 0.42
C PHE A 122 -28.03 0.09 0.34
N ASP A 123 -28.31 -0.95 -0.39
CA ASP A 123 -29.67 -1.49 -0.52
C ASP A 123 -30.16 -2.16 0.78
N THR A 124 -29.26 -2.74 1.56
CA THR A 124 -29.60 -3.48 2.78
C THR A 124 -28.80 -3.06 4.01
N GLN A 125 -27.62 -2.46 3.85
CA GLN A 125 -26.73 -2.11 4.95
C GLN A 125 -26.12 -0.72 4.78
N ASN A 126 -26.50 0.20 5.68
CA ASN A 126 -26.04 1.59 5.63
C ASN A 126 -24.80 1.84 6.51
N THR A 127 -24.38 0.87 7.29
CA THR A 127 -23.22 0.97 8.17
C THR A 127 -22.38 -0.30 8.13
N TYR A 128 -21.10 -0.11 8.26
CA TYR A 128 -20.12 -1.20 8.37
C TYR A 128 -19.11 -0.84 9.44
N LEU A 129 -18.76 -1.83 10.26
CA LEU A 129 -17.74 -1.69 11.29
C LEU A 129 -16.90 -2.96 11.35
N ASN A 130 -15.59 -2.81 11.27
CA ASN A 130 -14.65 -3.90 11.44
C ASN A 130 -13.44 -3.42 12.25
N GLY A 131 -12.87 -4.30 13.06
CA GLY A 131 -11.69 -3.96 13.84
C GLY A 131 -11.06 -5.17 14.50
N SER A 132 -9.81 -5.00 14.90
CA SER A 132 -9.08 -6.02 15.64
C SER A 132 -8.06 -5.38 16.57
N VAL A 133 -7.75 -6.10 17.65
CA VAL A 133 -6.64 -5.79 18.56
C VAL A 133 -5.82 -7.06 18.72
N THR A 134 -4.51 -6.96 18.56
CA THR A 134 -3.56 -8.05 18.74
C THR A 134 -2.51 -7.65 19.75
N LEU A 135 -2.31 -8.49 20.75
CA LEU A 135 -1.25 -8.36 21.76
C LEU A 135 -0.30 -9.56 21.61
N GLY A 136 0.99 -9.30 21.66
CA GLY A 136 1.99 -10.36 21.47
C GLY A 136 3.28 -10.16 22.25
N GLY A 137 4.19 -11.11 22.08
CA GLY A 137 5.53 -11.02 22.64
C GLY A 137 6.29 -9.78 22.17
N ASN A 138 7.40 -9.44 22.83
CA ASN A 138 8.25 -8.30 22.50
C ASN A 138 7.49 -6.95 22.48
N LYS A 139 6.50 -6.78 23.34
CA LYS A 139 5.64 -5.59 23.45
C LYS A 139 4.83 -5.32 22.16
N ARG A 140 4.53 -6.33 21.36
CA ARG A 140 3.72 -6.15 20.17
C ARG A 140 2.30 -5.71 20.54
N ARG A 141 1.84 -4.65 19.89
CA ARG A 141 0.50 -4.07 20.02
C ARG A 141 0.05 -3.63 18.64
N ASP A 142 -0.94 -4.32 18.11
CA ASP A 142 -1.55 -3.95 16.85
C ASP A 142 -3.02 -3.64 17.10
N ALA A 143 -3.50 -2.54 16.55
CA ALA A 143 -4.90 -2.14 16.57
C ALA A 143 -5.33 -1.66 15.19
N TYR A 144 -6.54 -1.99 14.83
CA TYR A 144 -7.11 -1.64 13.54
C TYR A 144 -8.61 -1.38 13.69
N PHE A 145 -9.08 -0.37 12.98
CA PHE A 145 -10.48 0.04 12.92
C PHE A 145 -10.81 0.50 11.50
N ASP A 146 -11.91 0.00 10.93
CA ASP A 146 -12.46 0.39 9.63
C ASP A 146 -13.97 0.55 9.79
N ALA A 147 -14.48 1.73 9.46
CA ALA A 147 -15.88 2.07 9.57
C ALA A 147 -16.36 2.77 8.31
N MET A 148 -17.60 2.50 7.96
CA MET A 148 -18.32 3.16 6.88
C MET A 148 -19.76 3.41 7.28
N ALA A 149 -20.26 4.56 6.91
CA ALA A 149 -21.67 4.90 7.01
C ALA A 149 -22.11 5.67 5.78
N GLY A 150 -23.32 5.41 5.30
CA GLY A 150 -23.84 6.11 4.12
C GLY A 150 -25.26 5.77 3.79
N GLY A 151 -25.68 6.20 2.62
CA GLY A 151 -27.03 6.00 2.09
C GLY A 151 -27.12 6.43 0.63
N LYS A 152 -28.33 6.68 0.17
CA LYS A 152 -28.67 6.93 -1.24
C LYS A 152 -27.81 7.98 -1.94
N TYR A 153 -27.36 9.01 -1.20
CA TYR A 153 -26.68 10.17 -1.81
C TYR A 153 -25.17 10.21 -1.56
N GLY A 154 -24.66 9.29 -0.75
CA GLY A 154 -23.22 9.22 -0.52
C GLY A 154 -22.86 8.50 0.76
N TYR A 155 -21.56 8.45 1.04
CA TYR A 155 -21.00 7.74 2.17
C TYR A 155 -19.72 8.38 2.69
N LEU A 156 -19.45 8.07 3.94
CA LEU A 156 -18.18 8.32 4.61
C LEU A 156 -17.56 6.99 5.01
N ARG A 157 -16.29 6.79 4.69
CA ARG A 157 -15.49 5.67 5.16
C ARG A 157 -14.22 6.18 5.81
N THR A 158 -13.82 5.57 6.91
CA THR A 158 -12.55 5.85 7.58
C THR A 158 -11.90 4.56 8.03
N SER A 159 -10.57 4.48 7.93
CA SER A 159 -9.81 3.42 8.56
C SER A 159 -8.58 3.97 9.28
N VAL A 160 -8.26 3.35 10.41
CA VAL A 160 -7.08 3.70 11.23
C VAL A 160 -6.40 2.41 11.66
N SER A 161 -5.08 2.37 11.56
CA SER A 161 -4.29 1.28 12.13
C SER A 161 -3.08 1.79 12.88
N HIS A 162 -2.70 1.07 13.93
CA HIS A 162 -1.47 1.25 14.67
C HIS A 162 -0.84 -0.10 14.91
N ASN A 163 0.41 -0.25 14.50
CA ASN A 163 1.19 -1.47 14.64
C ASN A 163 2.53 -1.13 15.25
N GLU A 164 2.88 -1.76 16.37
CA GLU A 164 4.16 -1.56 17.03
C GLU A 164 4.72 -2.87 17.60
N ALA A 165 6.03 -2.97 17.64
CA ALA A 165 6.72 -3.99 18.43
C ALA A 165 8.05 -3.43 18.96
N GLY A 166 8.43 -3.87 20.14
CA GLY A 166 9.76 -3.61 20.70
C GLY A 166 10.82 -4.55 20.12
N ASN A 167 12.05 -4.37 20.59
CA ASN A 167 13.15 -5.25 20.23
C ASN A 167 12.89 -6.68 20.71
N TYR A 168 13.10 -7.67 19.85
CA TYR A 168 13.02 -9.08 20.26
C TYR A 168 14.35 -9.55 20.91
N LYS A 169 14.33 -10.73 21.50
CA LYS A 169 15.52 -11.43 21.96
C LYS A 169 15.79 -12.62 21.05
N ASP A 170 17.08 -12.84 20.72
CA ASP A 170 17.52 -14.03 19.99
C ASP A 170 17.48 -15.30 20.86
N GLY A 171 17.90 -16.44 20.31
CA GLY A 171 17.94 -17.72 21.01
C GLY A 171 18.88 -17.75 22.22
N ASP A 172 19.88 -16.88 22.26
CA ASP A 172 20.82 -16.75 23.36
C ASP A 172 20.39 -15.69 24.41
N GLY A 173 19.22 -15.07 24.21
CA GLY A 173 18.67 -14.07 25.10
C GLY A 173 19.15 -12.65 24.85
N ASN A 174 19.98 -12.40 23.84
CA ASN A 174 20.50 -11.08 23.50
C ASN A 174 19.40 -10.21 22.86
N ARG A 175 19.38 -8.94 23.20
CA ARG A 175 18.42 -7.99 22.63
C ARG A 175 18.83 -7.61 21.21
N VAL A 176 17.96 -7.86 20.25
CA VAL A 176 18.14 -7.54 18.83
C VAL A 176 17.49 -6.20 18.52
N HIS A 177 18.20 -5.28 17.89
CA HIS A 177 17.70 -3.96 17.47
C HIS A 177 16.71 -4.11 16.30
N SER A 178 15.41 -4.18 16.61
CA SER A 178 14.37 -4.64 15.66
C SER A 178 13.00 -3.99 15.92
N SER A 179 12.93 -2.98 16.77
CA SER A 179 11.67 -2.29 17.07
C SER A 179 11.11 -1.60 15.84
N PHE A 180 9.79 -1.49 15.77
CA PHE A 180 9.14 -0.70 14.73
C PHE A 180 7.83 -0.12 15.24
N GLU A 181 7.40 0.95 14.60
CA GLU A 181 6.08 1.54 14.74
C GLU A 181 5.54 1.94 13.37
N ARG A 182 4.24 1.75 13.17
CA ARG A 182 3.52 2.18 11.97
C ARG A 182 2.11 2.61 12.29
N ARG A 183 1.71 3.75 11.72
CA ARG A 183 0.34 4.29 11.82
C ARG A 183 -0.18 4.59 10.43
N ASN A 184 -1.38 4.14 10.13
CA ASN A 184 -2.07 4.45 8.87
C ASN A 184 -3.44 5.05 9.17
N GLN A 185 -3.83 6.00 8.35
CA GLN A 185 -5.13 6.69 8.42
C GLN A 185 -5.66 6.84 7.00
N MET A 186 -6.95 6.65 6.83
CA MET A 186 -7.64 6.87 5.57
C MET A 186 -9.00 7.50 5.84
N LEU A 187 -9.35 8.46 5.00
CA LEU A 187 -10.67 9.07 4.93
C LEU A 187 -11.13 9.05 3.48
N GLN A 188 -12.33 8.54 3.23
CA GLN A 188 -12.95 8.53 1.92
C GLN A 188 -14.37 9.09 2.02
N LEU A 189 -14.66 10.03 1.14
CA LEU A 189 -15.98 10.58 0.91
C LEU A 189 -16.48 10.11 -0.45
N GLY A 190 -17.70 9.61 -0.51
CA GLY A 190 -18.38 9.25 -1.73
C GLY A 190 -19.67 10.06 -1.87
N PHE A 191 -19.93 10.55 -3.08
CA PHE A 191 -21.14 11.25 -3.44
C PHE A 191 -21.81 10.58 -4.63
N THR A 192 -23.08 10.20 -4.48
CA THR A 192 -23.87 9.46 -5.45
C THR A 192 -25.14 10.22 -5.80
N PRO A 193 -25.05 11.32 -6.59
CA PRO A 193 -26.21 12.14 -6.94
C PRO A 193 -27.27 11.37 -7.71
N THR A 194 -26.85 10.36 -8.46
CA THR A 194 -27.74 9.43 -9.16
C THR A 194 -27.24 8.00 -8.96
N LYS A 195 -28.05 6.99 -9.31
CA LYS A 195 -27.63 5.58 -9.31
C LYS A 195 -26.48 5.28 -10.26
N ASN A 196 -26.26 6.14 -11.24
CA ASN A 196 -25.28 5.95 -12.30
C ASN A 196 -24.04 6.83 -12.12
N THR A 197 -24.02 7.75 -11.15
CA THR A 197 -22.94 8.70 -10.97
C THR A 197 -22.32 8.52 -9.60
N LEU A 198 -21.01 8.31 -9.56
CA LEU A 198 -20.22 8.27 -8.33
C LEU A 198 -19.06 9.25 -8.42
N LEU A 199 -18.91 10.09 -7.41
CA LEU A 199 -17.72 10.90 -7.17
C LEU A 199 -17.12 10.51 -5.83
N THR A 200 -15.85 10.11 -5.80
CA THR A 200 -15.14 9.82 -4.54
C THR A 200 -13.91 10.69 -4.39
N GLY A 201 -13.64 11.09 -3.17
CA GLY A 201 -12.38 11.69 -2.74
C GLY A 201 -11.78 10.86 -1.61
N THR A 202 -10.52 10.47 -1.73
CA THR A 202 -9.81 9.68 -0.71
C THR A 202 -8.54 10.40 -0.30
N TYR A 203 -8.28 10.46 1.00
CA TYR A 203 -7.03 10.91 1.59
C TYR A 203 -6.43 9.80 2.44
N GLU A 204 -5.13 9.57 2.28
CA GLU A 204 -4.37 8.57 3.03
C GLU A 204 -3.14 9.18 3.65
N ARG A 205 -2.85 8.75 4.87
CA ARG A 205 -1.65 9.13 5.60
C ARG A 205 -1.03 7.90 6.25
N SER A 206 0.26 7.66 5.97
CA SER A 206 1.06 6.63 6.64
C SER A 206 2.28 7.26 7.29
N ARG A 207 2.60 6.82 8.51
CA ARG A 207 3.77 7.24 9.28
C ARG A 207 4.39 6.01 9.90
N GLY A 208 5.72 5.94 9.93
CA GLY A 208 6.39 4.80 10.54
C GLY A 208 7.88 4.99 10.73
N GLU A 209 8.44 4.10 11.54
CA GLU A 209 9.86 3.93 11.79
C GLU A 209 10.20 2.47 11.99
N ALA A 210 11.44 2.08 11.72
CA ALA A 210 11.91 0.70 11.89
C ALA A 210 13.41 0.65 12.20
N ALA A 211 13.76 -0.10 13.24
CA ALA A 211 15.13 -0.44 13.61
C ALA A 211 15.60 -1.71 12.85
N TYR A 212 16.88 -1.75 12.48
CA TYR A 212 17.47 -2.84 11.71
C TYR A 212 18.74 -3.37 12.37
N ALA A 213 18.75 -4.65 12.72
CA ALA A 213 19.94 -5.29 13.31
C ALA A 213 21.07 -5.51 12.30
N ASP A 214 20.69 -5.79 11.05
CA ASP A 214 21.58 -6.19 9.96
C ASP A 214 22.09 -5.04 9.09
N ARG A 215 21.78 -3.78 9.49
CA ARG A 215 22.07 -2.60 8.68
C ARG A 215 22.76 -1.51 9.49
N MET A 216 23.48 -0.65 8.76
CA MET A 216 24.20 0.46 9.37
C MET A 216 23.29 1.65 9.71
N MET A 217 22.10 1.74 9.11
CA MET A 217 21.13 2.82 9.30
C MET A 217 19.77 2.24 9.65
N ASP A 218 19.01 2.97 10.46
CA ASP A 218 17.61 2.69 10.73
C ASP A 218 16.70 3.52 9.83
N GLY A 219 15.50 3.03 9.57
CA GLY A 219 14.47 3.80 8.93
C GLY A 219 13.75 4.67 9.94
N SER A 220 14.27 5.88 10.17
CA SER A 220 13.72 6.80 11.17
C SER A 220 12.46 7.54 10.70
N LYS A 221 12.12 7.42 9.41
CA LYS A 221 10.94 8.01 8.83
C LYS A 221 10.47 7.24 7.60
N PHE A 222 9.22 6.77 7.63
CA PHE A 222 8.49 6.19 6.51
C PHE A 222 7.16 6.92 6.38
N ASP A 223 7.17 8.08 5.75
CA ASP A 223 6.00 8.92 5.62
C ASP A 223 5.44 8.87 4.21
N ARG A 224 4.13 8.69 4.10
CA ARG A 224 3.38 8.84 2.86
C ARG A 224 2.12 9.67 3.14
N ASP A 225 1.89 10.67 2.30
CA ASP A 225 0.62 11.38 2.18
C ASP A 225 0.13 11.19 0.75
N ALA A 226 -1.12 10.80 0.58
CA ALA A 226 -1.71 10.59 -0.73
C ALA A 226 -3.17 11.03 -0.76
N TRP A 227 -3.61 11.44 -1.94
CA TRP A 227 -5.01 11.72 -2.20
C TRP A 227 -5.38 11.28 -3.61
N ASN A 228 -6.63 10.92 -3.81
CA ASN A 228 -7.19 10.69 -5.13
C ASN A 228 -8.65 11.15 -5.22
N VAL A 229 -9.05 11.46 -6.44
CA VAL A 229 -10.43 11.72 -6.82
C VAL A 229 -10.79 10.74 -7.94
N ARG A 230 -11.98 10.17 -7.88
CA ARG A 230 -12.53 9.26 -8.88
C ARG A 230 -13.93 9.69 -9.24
N LEU A 231 -14.21 9.80 -10.53
CA LEU A 231 -15.53 10.04 -11.10
C LEU A 231 -15.90 8.83 -11.95
N VAL A 232 -17.07 8.27 -11.73
CA VAL A 232 -17.64 7.20 -12.54
C VAL A 232 -19.02 7.61 -13.00
N GLN A 233 -19.25 7.50 -14.30
CA GLN A 233 -20.57 7.65 -14.91
C GLN A 233 -20.92 6.35 -15.62
N ARG A 234 -22.05 5.75 -15.26
CA ARG A 234 -22.57 4.49 -15.83
C ARG A 234 -23.82 4.72 -16.67
N ASN A 235 -24.14 3.73 -17.50
CA ASN A 235 -25.36 3.70 -18.33
C ASN A 235 -25.53 5.00 -19.13
N ILE A 236 -24.46 5.44 -19.81
CA ILE A 236 -24.44 6.69 -20.59
C ILE A 236 -25.32 6.53 -21.84
N THR A 237 -25.15 5.40 -22.55
CA THR A 237 -26.04 4.92 -23.62
C THR A 237 -26.14 3.39 -23.49
N PRO A 238 -27.04 2.72 -24.25
CA PRO A 238 -27.13 1.25 -24.23
C PRO A 238 -25.83 0.52 -24.59
N TRP A 239 -24.94 1.15 -25.34
CA TRP A 239 -23.65 0.59 -25.79
C TRP A 239 -22.42 1.27 -25.18
N PHE A 240 -22.55 2.46 -24.60
CA PHE A 240 -21.50 3.14 -23.83
C PHE A 240 -21.84 3.03 -22.35
N THR A 241 -21.33 2.00 -21.72
CA THR A 241 -21.80 1.56 -20.40
C THR A 241 -21.09 2.22 -19.22
N GLU A 242 -19.84 2.63 -19.38
CA GLU A 242 -19.10 3.28 -18.29
C GLU A 242 -18.03 4.24 -18.80
N LEU A 243 -17.93 5.38 -18.15
CA LEU A 243 -16.79 6.30 -18.21
C LEU A 243 -16.23 6.48 -16.80
N GLU A 244 -14.96 6.20 -16.63
CA GLU A 244 -14.23 6.42 -15.36
C GLU A 244 -13.06 7.39 -15.57
N LEU A 245 -13.00 8.41 -14.73
CA LEU A 245 -11.87 9.32 -14.61
C LEU A 245 -11.31 9.23 -13.20
N ARG A 246 -9.99 9.09 -13.09
CA ARG A 246 -9.29 9.08 -11.82
C ARG A 246 -8.03 9.93 -11.91
N TYR A 247 -7.76 10.66 -10.84
CA TYR A 247 -6.52 11.38 -10.69
C TYR A 247 -6.12 11.44 -9.22
N GLY A 248 -4.81 11.36 -8.96
CA GLY A 248 -4.31 11.48 -7.61
C GLY A 248 -2.80 11.65 -7.52
N GLN A 249 -2.34 11.89 -6.31
CA GLN A 249 -0.95 12.14 -5.99
C GLN A 249 -0.55 11.35 -4.74
N SER A 250 0.66 10.80 -4.77
CA SER A 250 1.32 10.16 -3.62
C SER A 250 2.66 10.84 -3.37
N LYS A 251 2.89 11.30 -2.14
CA LYS A 251 4.15 11.89 -1.68
C LYS A 251 4.76 11.02 -0.61
N ILE A 252 6.01 10.61 -0.83
CA ILE A 252 6.79 9.82 0.11
C ILE A 252 7.97 10.64 0.60
N ASP A 253 8.19 10.62 1.91
CA ASP A 253 9.35 11.18 2.58
C ASP A 253 9.96 10.08 3.47
N HIS A 254 11.06 9.49 3.01
CA HIS A 254 11.75 8.41 3.70
C HIS A 254 13.11 8.89 4.20
N VAL A 255 13.40 8.64 5.47
CA VAL A 255 14.69 8.97 6.09
C VAL A 255 15.30 7.71 6.66
N MET A 256 16.56 7.51 6.33
CA MET A 256 17.42 6.54 7.00
C MET A 256 18.60 7.26 7.66
N ASP A 257 18.86 6.96 8.91
CA ASP A 257 19.98 7.57 9.61
C ASP A 257 20.69 6.62 10.59
N THR A 258 21.86 7.06 11.08
CA THR A 258 22.70 6.30 12.01
C THR A 258 22.52 6.71 13.47
N TYR A 259 21.59 7.62 13.79
CA TYR A 259 21.61 8.29 15.11
C TYR A 259 20.24 8.48 15.76
N SER A 260 19.11 8.43 15.04
CA SER A 260 17.78 8.68 15.63
C SER A 260 17.29 7.53 16.52
N MET A 261 17.53 6.28 16.11
CA MET A 261 17.03 5.09 16.78
C MET A 261 18.13 4.25 17.44
N ARG A 262 19.39 4.57 17.25
CA ARG A 262 20.54 3.84 17.83
C ARG A 262 21.52 4.77 18.50
N TYR A 263 22.24 4.23 19.50
CA TYR A 263 23.31 4.98 20.17
C TYR A 263 24.58 4.94 19.32
N LEU A 264 25.16 6.07 19.01
CA LEU A 264 26.39 6.20 18.23
C LEU A 264 27.59 5.46 18.88
N SER A 265 27.56 5.27 20.20
CA SER A 265 28.61 4.56 20.97
C SER A 265 28.65 3.06 20.68
N MET A 266 27.60 2.45 20.12
CA MET A 266 27.55 1.00 19.80
C MET A 266 28.39 0.62 18.58
N MET A 267 28.86 1.56 17.78
CA MET A 267 29.51 1.28 16.50
C MET A 267 30.88 1.96 16.35
N GLY A 268 31.57 2.37 17.44
CA GLY A 268 32.86 3.05 17.38
C GLY A 268 32.80 4.33 16.52
N ASN A 269 33.68 5.28 16.66
CA ASN A 269 33.84 6.57 15.95
C ASN A 269 32.93 6.89 14.73
N GLN A 270 31.62 6.58 14.81
CA GLN A 270 30.71 6.76 13.67
C GLN A 270 30.22 8.19 13.57
N VAL A 271 30.42 8.72 12.42
CA VAL A 271 29.93 10.03 12.00
C VAL A 271 28.41 9.95 11.78
N LYS A 272 27.66 10.94 12.23
CA LYS A 272 26.24 11.10 11.91
C LYS A 272 26.05 11.14 10.40
N LYS A 273 25.24 10.23 9.88
CA LYS A 273 24.88 10.12 8.47
C LYS A 273 23.38 9.98 8.33
N ALA A 274 22.80 10.61 7.35
CA ALA A 274 21.41 10.43 6.99
C ALA A 274 21.22 10.44 5.46
N MET A 275 20.26 9.69 5.00
CA MET A 275 19.78 9.70 3.61
C MET A 275 18.27 9.97 3.64
N ASN A 276 17.84 10.93 2.82
CA ASN A 276 16.44 11.28 2.72
C ASN A 276 15.97 11.29 1.27
N PRO A 277 15.64 10.14 0.70
CA PRO A 277 14.91 10.08 -0.55
C PRO A 277 13.47 10.56 -0.37
N LYS A 278 12.99 11.32 -1.36
CA LYS A 278 11.61 11.77 -1.49
C LYS A 278 11.08 11.38 -2.84
N ARG A 279 9.82 11.01 -2.91
CA ARG A 279 9.17 10.67 -4.18
C ARG A 279 7.79 11.28 -4.25
N GLU A 280 7.49 11.89 -5.39
CA GLU A 280 6.16 12.40 -5.71
C GLU A 280 5.69 11.76 -6.99
N THR A 281 4.59 11.02 -6.92
CA THR A 281 3.98 10.34 -8.06
C THR A 281 2.58 10.89 -8.28
N ASN A 282 2.32 11.39 -9.48
CA ASN A 282 0.99 11.79 -9.94
C ASN A 282 0.51 10.72 -10.92
N THR A 283 -0.69 10.21 -10.72
CA THR A 283 -1.30 9.17 -11.54
C THR A 283 -2.65 9.66 -12.04
N GLY A 284 -2.89 9.56 -13.33
CA GLY A 284 -4.18 9.83 -13.96
C GLY A 284 -4.63 8.61 -14.75
N HIS A 285 -5.93 8.35 -14.78
CA HIS A 285 -6.53 7.25 -15.51
C HIS A 285 -7.87 7.68 -16.11
N LEU A 286 -8.05 7.45 -17.40
CA LEU A 286 -9.32 7.61 -18.09
C LEU A 286 -9.65 6.28 -18.75
N LYS A 287 -10.85 5.74 -18.47
CA LYS A 287 -11.32 4.47 -19.02
C LYS A 287 -12.74 4.63 -19.56
N ALA A 288 -12.98 4.13 -20.74
CA ALA A 288 -14.29 4.01 -21.35
C ALA A 288 -14.60 2.54 -21.65
N THR A 289 -15.81 2.08 -21.28
CA THR A 289 -16.28 0.73 -21.52
C THR A 289 -17.48 0.77 -22.45
N PHE A 290 -17.40 -0.06 -23.47
CA PHE A 290 -18.44 -0.21 -24.49
C PHE A 290 -18.88 -1.67 -24.53
N ASP A 291 -20.19 -1.88 -24.48
CA ASP A 291 -20.82 -3.21 -24.52
C ASP A 291 -21.78 -3.31 -25.69
N TRP A 292 -21.54 -4.27 -26.57
CA TRP A 292 -22.43 -4.72 -27.61
C TRP A 292 -22.76 -6.19 -27.37
N PRO A 293 -23.78 -6.76 -28.04
CA PRO A 293 -24.17 -8.16 -27.78
C PRO A 293 -23.03 -9.18 -27.85
N ASP A 294 -22.07 -8.97 -28.74
CA ASP A 294 -20.96 -9.92 -28.96
C ASP A 294 -19.59 -9.37 -28.68
N ILE A 295 -19.49 -8.09 -28.25
CA ILE A 295 -18.21 -7.40 -28.08
C ILE A 295 -18.24 -6.54 -26.82
N ASN A 296 -17.31 -6.82 -25.91
CA ASN A 296 -16.96 -5.91 -24.82
C ASN A 296 -15.62 -5.24 -25.16
N LEU A 297 -15.60 -3.91 -25.22
CA LEU A 297 -14.41 -3.13 -25.53
C LEU A 297 -14.12 -2.16 -24.38
N GLN A 298 -12.89 -2.21 -23.84
CA GLN A 298 -12.39 -1.21 -22.92
C GLN A 298 -11.24 -0.44 -23.56
N ILE A 299 -11.34 0.89 -23.52
CA ILE A 299 -10.29 1.80 -24.01
C ILE A 299 -9.88 2.67 -22.83
N GLY A 300 -8.59 2.86 -22.65
CA GLY A 300 -8.07 3.69 -21.56
C GLY A 300 -6.81 4.46 -21.93
N ILE A 301 -6.57 5.50 -21.16
CA ILE A 301 -5.32 6.29 -21.20
C ILE A 301 -4.82 6.43 -19.77
N ASP A 302 -3.57 6.05 -19.57
CA ASP A 302 -2.86 6.22 -18.30
C ASP A 302 -1.87 7.37 -18.41
N TYR A 303 -1.84 8.20 -17.39
CA TYR A 303 -0.85 9.24 -17.19
C TYR A 303 -0.09 9.00 -15.90
N MET A 304 1.22 9.06 -15.97
CA MET A 304 2.07 9.02 -14.78
C MET A 304 3.18 10.06 -14.88
N ARG A 305 3.34 10.84 -13.83
CA ARG A 305 4.50 11.71 -13.64
C ARG A 305 5.13 11.38 -12.29
N ASP A 306 6.37 10.94 -12.33
CA ASP A 306 7.13 10.56 -11.15
C ASP A 306 8.34 11.47 -10.99
N LYS A 307 8.49 12.04 -9.80
CA LYS A 307 9.62 12.87 -9.42
C LYS A 307 10.30 12.26 -8.19
N HIS A 308 11.55 11.90 -8.35
CA HIS A 308 12.38 11.31 -7.33
C HIS A 308 13.53 12.22 -6.98
N LEU A 309 13.70 12.54 -5.70
CA LEU A 309 14.75 13.37 -5.16
C LEU A 309 15.42 12.65 -4.00
N ALA A 310 16.74 12.82 -3.86
CA ALA A 310 17.43 12.40 -2.65
C ALA A 310 18.34 13.49 -2.15
N ARG A 311 18.49 13.54 -0.85
CA ARG A 311 19.48 14.36 -0.16
C ARG A 311 20.23 13.50 0.86
N MET A 312 21.45 13.86 1.13
CA MET A 312 22.33 13.15 2.03
C MET A 312 22.91 14.13 3.04
N GLU A 313 22.96 13.70 4.29
CA GLU A 313 23.74 14.35 5.34
C GLU A 313 24.98 13.51 5.62
N MET A 314 26.12 14.15 5.66
CA MET A 314 27.41 13.56 6.04
C MET A 314 28.04 14.44 7.12
N LYS A 315 28.53 13.81 8.19
CA LYS A 315 29.26 14.48 9.30
C LYS A 315 28.45 15.52 10.11
N GLY A 316 27.13 15.45 10.10
CA GLY A 316 26.29 16.39 10.85
C GLY A 316 26.22 17.82 10.29
N GLU A 317 26.65 18.01 9.04
CA GLU A 317 26.67 19.33 8.36
C GLU A 317 25.32 19.76 7.77
N GLY A 318 24.24 19.02 8.04
CA GLY A 318 22.92 19.21 7.47
C GLY A 318 22.77 18.58 6.08
N TYR A 319 21.52 18.49 5.62
CA TYR A 319 21.21 17.85 4.36
C TYR A 319 21.72 18.64 3.15
N ARG A 320 22.50 17.99 2.31
CA ARG A 320 22.85 18.50 0.98
C ARG A 320 21.94 17.89 -0.07
N HIS A 321 21.29 18.71 -0.87
CA HIS A 321 20.47 18.24 -1.99
C HIS A 321 21.36 17.68 -3.10
N LYS A 322 21.09 16.45 -3.54
CA LYS A 322 21.54 15.92 -4.82
C LYS A 322 20.30 15.65 -5.65
N PRO A 323 20.04 16.42 -6.72
CA PRO A 323 19.04 16.02 -7.71
C PRO A 323 19.53 14.75 -8.41
N TYR A 324 18.60 13.84 -8.71
CA TYR A 324 18.83 12.72 -9.63
C TYR A 324 18.56 13.15 -11.05
#